data_b54e87ef5e1b55fc0c38c3fad22b5877
#
_entry.id   b54e87ef5e1b55fc0c38c3fad22b5877
#
_cell.length_a   1.000
_cell.length_b   1.000
_cell.length_c   1.000
_cell.angle_alpha   90.00
_cell.angle_beta   90.00
_cell.angle_gamma   90.00
#
_symmetry.space_group_name_H-M   'P 1'
#
loop_
_entity.id
_entity.type
_entity.pdbx_description
1 polymer ?
#
loop_
_entity_poly.entity_id
_entity_poly.type
_entity_poly.pdbx_seq_one_letter_code
_entity_poly.pdbx_strand_id
1 'polypeptide(L)'
;MKKLNIIILCLGLFAPTTNAQDVNTNKQFSLPECIQCALQNNAELKNAKLNLQVADEEKSNAFSNYFPQVSAMGVGFMGAKDLVRGEMEVPMMGAFPMSMIKKGALATITALQPLYMGGQVVNGNKLAAVQQEVRKLELEMTEKDV
;
A
#
# COMPACT_ATOMS: atom_id res chain seq x y z
N MET A 1 13.64 5.41 -50.00
CA MET A 1 13.63 3.93 -49.94
C MET A 1 14.73 3.36 -49.02
N LYS A 2 15.90 3.98 -48.88
CA LYS A 2 16.98 3.47 -47.99
C LYS A 2 16.67 3.57 -46.49
N LYS A 3 15.84 4.54 -46.05
CA LYS A 3 15.49 4.71 -44.64
C LYS A 3 14.42 3.70 -44.13
N LEU A 4 13.59 3.17 -45.03
CA LEU A 4 12.57 2.17 -44.70
C LEU A 4 13.17 0.79 -44.42
N ASN A 5 14.28 0.44 -45.14
CA ASN A 5 14.97 -0.84 -44.93
C ASN A 5 15.72 -0.93 -43.58
N ILE A 6 16.17 0.22 -43.03
CA ILE A 6 16.86 0.23 -41.73
C ILE A 6 15.86 -0.04 -40.59
N ILE A 7 14.62 0.46 -40.70
CA ILE A 7 13.57 0.24 -39.67
C ILE A 7 13.16 -1.24 -39.65
N ILE A 8 13.05 -1.89 -40.79
CA ILE A 8 12.73 -3.33 -40.90
C ILE A 8 13.88 -4.19 -40.33
N LEU A 9 15.13 -3.79 -40.52
CA LEU A 9 16.30 -4.50 -39.99
C LEU A 9 16.37 -4.41 -38.44
N CYS A 10 15.99 -3.27 -37.86
CA CYS A 10 15.98 -3.12 -36.41
C CYS A 10 14.83 -3.88 -35.70
N LEU A 11 13.71 -4.14 -36.39
CA LEU A 11 12.58 -4.89 -35.81
C LEU A 11 12.85 -6.41 -35.72
N GLY A 12 13.79 -6.93 -36.53
CA GLY A 12 14.13 -8.36 -36.56
C GLY A 12 15.06 -8.82 -35.43
N LEU A 13 15.68 -7.89 -34.66
CA LEU A 13 16.65 -8.21 -33.59
C LEU A 13 16.03 -8.38 -32.19
N PHE A 14 14.73 -8.16 -32.05
CA PHE A 14 13.98 -8.37 -30.80
C PHE A 14 13.13 -9.67 -30.83
N ALA A 15 13.72 -10.79 -31.29
CA ALA A 15 13.12 -12.08 -31.07
C ALA A 15 13.36 -12.45 -29.56
N PRO A 16 12.31 -12.59 -28.72
CA PRO A 16 12.49 -13.13 -27.38
C PRO A 16 12.95 -14.59 -27.55
N THR A 17 14.16 -14.88 -27.11
CA THR A 17 14.59 -16.27 -26.94
C THR A 17 13.77 -16.86 -25.80
N THR A 18 12.68 -17.54 -26.15
CA THR A 18 11.95 -18.39 -25.22
C THR A 18 12.83 -19.59 -24.92
N ASN A 19 13.56 -19.52 -23.81
CA ASN A 19 14.17 -20.71 -23.24
C ASN A 19 13.03 -21.57 -22.71
N ALA A 20 12.60 -22.56 -23.49
CA ALA A 20 11.77 -23.64 -22.96
C ALA A 20 12.66 -24.39 -21.94
N GLN A 21 12.38 -24.21 -20.66
CA GLN A 21 12.98 -25.03 -19.63
C GLN A 21 12.51 -26.47 -19.85
N ASP A 22 13.45 -27.36 -20.14
CA ASP A 22 13.19 -28.80 -20.14
C ASP A 22 12.68 -29.18 -18.76
N VAL A 23 11.39 -29.33 -18.64
CA VAL A 23 10.75 -29.91 -17.45
C VAL A 23 11.16 -31.38 -17.46
N ASN A 24 12.09 -31.71 -16.59
CA ASN A 24 12.54 -33.07 -16.39
C ASN A 24 11.38 -33.88 -15.78
N THR A 25 10.55 -34.46 -16.65
CA THR A 25 9.26 -35.12 -16.36
C THR A 25 9.42 -36.47 -15.64
N ASN A 26 10.63 -36.91 -15.39
CA ASN A 26 10.91 -38.25 -14.80
C ASN A 26 11.21 -38.23 -13.29
N LYS A 27 10.96 -37.12 -12.58
CA LYS A 27 11.14 -37.09 -11.15
C LYS A 27 9.91 -37.74 -10.48
N GLN A 28 10.06 -38.98 -10.02
CA GLN A 28 9.04 -39.62 -9.17
C GLN A 28 9.08 -38.93 -7.81
N PHE A 29 7.97 -38.32 -7.44
CA PHE A 29 7.81 -37.72 -6.11
C PHE A 29 7.23 -38.75 -5.15
N SER A 30 7.77 -38.86 -3.98
CA SER A 30 7.15 -39.59 -2.87
C SER A 30 5.93 -38.81 -2.35
N LEU A 31 4.98 -39.52 -1.72
CA LEU A 31 3.80 -38.87 -1.14
C LEU A 31 4.13 -37.67 -0.23
N PRO A 32 5.10 -37.77 0.72
CA PRO A 32 5.46 -36.65 1.56
C PRO A 32 6.08 -35.47 0.79
N GLU A 33 6.82 -35.73 -0.29
CA GLU A 33 7.36 -34.66 -1.16
C GLU A 33 6.26 -33.95 -1.92
N CYS A 34 5.22 -34.66 -2.36
CA CYS A 34 4.07 -34.06 -3.01
C CYS A 34 3.29 -33.15 -2.05
N ILE A 35 3.05 -33.59 -0.81
CA ILE A 35 2.39 -32.80 0.23
C ILE A 35 3.22 -31.54 0.53
N GLN A 36 4.52 -31.66 0.71
CA GLN A 36 5.39 -30.53 0.97
C GLN A 36 5.43 -29.54 -0.20
N CYS A 37 5.44 -30.05 -1.43
CA CYS A 37 5.38 -29.21 -2.62
C CYS A 37 4.03 -28.48 -2.73
N ALA A 38 2.91 -29.14 -2.41
CA ALA A 38 1.60 -28.53 -2.37
C ALA A 38 1.53 -27.40 -1.34
N LEU A 39 1.97 -27.64 -0.10
CA LEU A 39 2.01 -26.64 0.97
C LEU A 39 2.90 -25.44 0.63
N GLN A 40 4.01 -25.65 -0.10
CA GLN A 40 4.91 -24.55 -0.49
C GLN A 40 4.38 -23.74 -1.68
N ASN A 41 3.65 -24.36 -2.59
CA ASN A 41 3.26 -23.74 -3.86
C ASN A 41 1.78 -23.36 -3.94
N ASN A 42 0.95 -23.81 -3.00
CA ASN A 42 -0.47 -23.45 -2.99
C ASN A 42 -0.63 -21.94 -2.86
N ALA A 43 -1.35 -21.33 -3.81
CA ALA A 43 -1.61 -19.92 -3.86
C ALA A 43 -2.53 -19.45 -2.72
N GLU A 44 -3.50 -20.29 -2.34
CA GLU A 44 -4.45 -20.01 -1.28
C GLU A 44 -3.75 -19.95 0.09
N LEU A 45 -2.86 -20.89 0.36
CA LEU A 45 -2.05 -20.89 1.57
C LEU A 45 -1.09 -19.69 1.64
N LYS A 46 -0.48 -19.30 0.51
CA LYS A 46 0.32 -18.07 0.43
C LYS A 46 -0.52 -16.83 0.72
N ASN A 47 -1.73 -16.76 0.18
CA ASN A 47 -2.64 -15.65 0.45
C ASN A 47 -3.08 -15.62 1.93
N ALA A 48 -3.38 -16.77 2.53
CA ALA A 48 -3.74 -16.85 3.95
C ALA A 48 -2.59 -16.35 4.85
N LYS A 49 -1.34 -16.73 4.53
CA LYS A 49 -0.14 -16.22 5.24
C LYS A 49 0.04 -14.71 5.09
N LEU A 50 -0.17 -14.17 3.89
CA LEU A 50 -0.12 -12.73 3.67
C LEU A 50 -1.25 -12.00 4.41
N ASN A 51 -2.46 -12.55 4.43
CA ASN A 51 -3.58 -11.98 5.18
C ASN A 51 -3.30 -11.94 6.69
N LEU A 52 -2.63 -12.94 7.24
CA LEU A 52 -2.19 -12.92 8.62
C LEU A 52 -1.16 -11.80 8.87
N GLN A 53 -0.17 -11.64 7.98
CA GLN A 53 0.79 -10.54 8.08
C GLN A 53 0.11 -9.16 8.01
N VAL A 54 -0.87 -9.00 7.13
CA VAL A 54 -1.67 -7.75 7.07
C VAL A 54 -2.38 -7.51 8.40
N ALA A 55 -2.98 -8.54 9.00
CA ALA A 55 -3.66 -8.38 10.29
C ALA A 55 -2.69 -8.05 11.45
N ASP A 56 -1.45 -8.57 11.40
CA ASP A 56 -0.38 -8.21 12.35
C ASP A 56 -0.01 -6.72 12.24
N GLU A 57 0.13 -6.22 11.01
CA GLU A 57 0.41 -4.81 10.76
C GLU A 57 -0.79 -3.90 11.11
N GLU A 58 -2.02 -4.34 10.84
CA GLU A 58 -3.23 -3.62 11.22
C GLU A 58 -3.34 -3.48 12.75
N LYS A 59 -3.00 -4.53 13.51
CA LYS A 59 -2.92 -4.47 14.97
C LYS A 59 -1.85 -3.49 15.46
N SER A 60 -0.68 -3.51 14.84
CA SER A 60 0.39 -2.56 15.13
C SER A 60 -0.04 -1.12 14.82
N ASN A 61 -0.71 -0.92 13.68
CA ASN A 61 -1.26 0.37 13.27
C ASN A 61 -2.37 0.85 14.22
N ALA A 62 -3.24 -0.05 14.68
CA ALA A 62 -4.27 0.29 15.67
C ALA A 62 -3.66 0.83 16.98
N PHE A 63 -2.51 0.28 17.39
CA PHE A 63 -1.76 0.78 18.56
C PHE A 63 -1.20 2.20 18.34
N SER A 64 -0.89 2.57 17.10
CA SER A 64 -0.39 3.92 16.78
C SER A 64 -1.38 5.03 17.13
N ASN A 65 -2.69 4.73 17.23
CA ASN A 65 -3.72 5.69 17.63
C ASN A 65 -3.60 6.18 19.10
N TYR A 66 -2.74 5.55 19.90
CA TYR A 66 -2.38 6.06 21.23
C TYR A 66 -1.35 7.20 21.17
N PHE A 67 -0.68 7.40 20.03
CA PHE A 67 0.34 8.43 19.85
C PHE A 67 -0.20 9.65 19.13
N PRO A 68 0.48 10.82 19.26
CA PRO A 68 0.14 12.00 18.46
C PRO A 68 0.30 11.74 16.98
N GLN A 69 -0.73 12.09 16.21
CA GLN A 69 -0.66 12.07 14.76
C GLN A 69 -0.10 13.41 14.28
N VAL A 70 1.05 13.38 13.62
CA VAL A 70 1.70 14.56 13.05
C VAL A 70 1.54 14.52 11.54
N SER A 71 0.95 15.57 10.98
CA SER A 71 0.81 15.74 9.55
C SER A 71 1.45 17.05 9.10
N ALA A 72 2.06 17.04 7.93
CA ALA A 72 2.58 18.23 7.27
C ALA A 72 1.90 18.40 5.92
N MET A 73 1.42 19.62 5.65
CA MET A 73 0.81 19.98 4.38
C MET A 73 1.54 21.18 3.81
N GLY A 74 1.89 21.12 2.52
CA GLY A 74 2.44 22.24 1.77
C GLY A 74 1.56 22.55 0.56
N VAL A 75 1.18 23.81 0.38
CA VAL A 75 0.45 24.29 -0.79
C VAL A 75 1.27 25.38 -1.45
N GLY A 76 1.60 25.18 -2.72
CA GLY A 76 2.21 26.20 -3.57
C GLY A 76 1.20 26.69 -4.59
N PHE A 77 1.12 27.98 -4.83
CA PHE A 77 0.28 28.55 -5.87
C PHE A 77 1.05 29.53 -6.74
N MET A 78 0.78 29.47 -8.04
CA MET A 78 1.31 30.40 -9.04
C MET A 78 0.16 30.88 -9.92
N GLY A 79 -0.09 32.20 -9.96
CA GLY A 79 -1.10 32.81 -10.79
C GLY A 79 -0.48 33.50 -12.02
N ALA A 80 -1.09 33.32 -13.19
CA ALA A 80 -0.70 34.02 -14.41
C ALA A 80 -1.13 35.49 -14.41
N LYS A 81 -2.12 35.86 -13.59
CA LYS A 81 -2.61 37.24 -13.35
C LYS A 81 -2.64 37.50 -11.86
N ASP A 82 -2.64 38.80 -11.48
CA ASP A 82 -2.79 39.21 -10.08
C ASP A 82 -4.10 38.65 -9.51
N LEU A 83 -3.99 37.83 -8.49
CA LEU A 83 -5.15 37.30 -7.78
C LEU A 83 -5.81 38.43 -7.01
N VAL A 84 -7.12 38.57 -7.24
CA VAL A 84 -7.99 39.56 -6.61
C VAL A 84 -7.98 39.35 -5.09
N ARG A 85 -8.01 40.45 -4.32
CA ARG A 85 -8.13 40.47 -2.85
C ARG A 85 -9.25 39.52 -2.40
N GLY A 86 -8.90 38.54 -1.60
CA GLY A 86 -9.83 37.61 -0.95
C GLY A 86 -9.36 37.29 0.45
N GLU A 87 -10.29 37.01 1.33
CA GLU A 87 -9.99 36.42 2.63
C GLU A 87 -10.03 34.89 2.46
N MET A 88 -8.95 34.20 2.87
CA MET A 88 -8.94 32.75 2.92
C MET A 88 -9.20 32.34 4.37
N GLU A 89 -10.38 31.75 4.60
CA GLU A 89 -10.67 31.08 5.87
C GLU A 89 -9.97 29.72 5.92
N VAL A 90 -9.05 29.58 6.84
CA VAL A 90 -8.44 28.28 7.14
C VAL A 90 -9.17 27.71 8.35
N PRO A 91 -9.83 26.53 8.24
CA PRO A 91 -10.49 25.90 9.37
C PRO A 91 -9.51 25.74 10.55
N MET A 92 -9.87 26.19 11.72
CA MET A 92 -9.11 26.22 12.98
C MET A 92 -8.02 27.30 13.13
N MET A 93 -7.65 28.07 12.11
CA MET A 93 -6.61 29.13 12.22
C MET A 93 -7.13 30.55 11.93
N GLY A 94 -8.42 30.71 11.56
CA GLY A 94 -9.03 32.02 11.31
C GLY A 94 -8.80 32.55 9.89
N ALA A 95 -9.28 33.76 9.65
CA ALA A 95 -9.19 34.44 8.33
C ALA A 95 -7.85 35.14 8.18
N PHE A 96 -7.15 34.84 7.07
CA PHE A 96 -5.91 35.53 6.69
C PHE A 96 -6.16 36.45 5.49
N PRO A 97 -5.82 37.75 5.57
CA PRO A 97 -5.94 38.63 4.41
C PRO A 97 -4.91 38.27 3.35
N MET A 98 -5.36 37.79 2.19
CA MET A 98 -4.51 37.57 1.03
C MET A 98 -4.45 38.84 0.18
N SER A 99 -3.38 39.59 0.25
CA SER A 99 -3.09 40.68 -0.67
C SER A 99 -2.31 40.18 -1.88
N MET A 100 -2.79 40.44 -3.08
CA MET A 100 -2.14 40.38 -4.41
C MET A 100 -0.78 39.64 -4.46
N ILE A 101 -0.76 38.34 -4.40
CA ILE A 101 0.46 37.57 -4.53
C ILE A 101 0.36 36.75 -5.82
N LYS A 102 1.25 37.01 -6.80
CA LYS A 102 1.35 36.24 -8.04
C LYS A 102 1.82 34.80 -7.81
N LYS A 103 2.58 34.58 -6.76
CA LYS A 103 3.11 33.28 -6.35
C LYS A 103 3.29 33.25 -4.83
N GLY A 104 2.99 32.12 -4.24
CA GLY A 104 3.19 31.92 -2.81
C GLY A 104 3.26 30.43 -2.47
N ALA A 105 3.78 30.16 -1.29
CA ALA A 105 3.77 28.83 -0.69
C ALA A 105 3.34 28.95 0.77
N LEU A 106 2.49 28.03 1.21
CA LEU A 106 2.07 27.86 2.59
C LEU A 106 2.47 26.45 3.03
N ALA A 107 3.13 26.33 4.17
CA ALA A 107 3.43 25.07 4.81
C ALA A 107 2.80 25.06 6.21
N THR A 108 2.10 23.99 6.54
CA THR A 108 1.44 23.79 7.82
C THR A 108 1.87 22.46 8.41
N ILE A 109 2.22 22.44 9.69
CA ILE A 109 2.46 21.24 10.48
C ILE A 109 1.38 21.18 11.55
N THR A 110 0.64 20.08 11.57
CA THR A 110 -0.43 19.85 12.53
C THR A 110 -0.11 18.61 13.36
N ALA A 111 -0.18 18.73 14.68
CA ALA A 111 -0.08 17.60 15.60
C ALA A 111 -1.42 17.46 16.32
N LEU A 112 -2.04 16.27 16.21
CA LEU A 112 -3.32 15.95 16.84
C LEU A 112 -3.14 14.78 17.80
N GLN A 113 -3.43 14.99 19.07
CA GLN A 113 -3.46 13.95 20.11
C GLN A 113 -4.86 13.84 20.70
N PRO A 114 -5.61 12.77 20.41
CA PRO A 114 -6.87 12.54 21.09
C PRO A 114 -6.61 12.11 22.54
N LEU A 115 -7.09 12.88 23.50
CA LEU A 115 -6.96 12.55 24.93
C LEU A 115 -8.05 11.58 25.38
N TYR A 116 -9.25 11.70 24.84
CA TYR A 116 -10.38 10.84 25.13
C TYR A 116 -11.36 10.76 23.97
N MET A 117 -11.70 9.55 23.55
CA MET A 117 -12.62 9.29 22.45
C MET A 117 -13.69 8.24 22.83
N GLY A 118 -14.21 8.31 24.08
CA GLY A 118 -15.29 7.41 24.50
C GLY A 118 -14.95 5.92 24.40
N GLY A 119 -13.68 5.54 24.56
CA GLY A 119 -13.23 4.14 24.44
C GLY A 119 -12.98 3.64 23.00
N GLN A 120 -13.16 4.48 21.99
CA GLN A 120 -12.99 4.09 20.58
C GLN A 120 -11.59 3.51 20.30
N VAL A 121 -10.53 4.13 20.80
CA VAL A 121 -9.15 3.66 20.61
C VAL A 121 -8.94 2.29 21.27
N VAL A 122 -9.43 2.12 22.51
CA VAL A 122 -9.32 0.85 23.25
C VAL A 122 -10.08 -0.27 22.55
N ASN A 123 -11.31 0.00 22.13
CA ASN A 123 -12.15 -1.00 21.47
C ASN A 123 -11.63 -1.31 20.05
N GLY A 124 -11.08 -0.31 19.34
CA GLY A 124 -10.43 -0.50 18.04
C GLY A 124 -9.21 -1.43 18.14
N ASN A 125 -8.38 -1.26 19.16
CA ASN A 125 -7.25 -2.15 19.42
C ASN A 125 -7.68 -3.58 19.78
N LYS A 126 -8.75 -3.73 20.57
CA LYS A 126 -9.32 -5.06 20.86
C LYS A 126 -9.86 -5.72 19.58
N LEU A 127 -10.56 -4.97 18.75
CA LEU A 127 -11.07 -5.46 17.47
C LEU A 127 -9.94 -5.94 16.56
N ALA A 128 -8.88 -5.16 16.42
CA ALA A 128 -7.70 -5.54 15.63
C ALA A 128 -7.03 -6.82 16.16
N ALA A 129 -6.99 -7.00 17.49
CA ALA A 129 -6.48 -8.24 18.08
C ALA A 129 -7.36 -9.46 17.76
N VAL A 130 -8.69 -9.32 17.79
CA VAL A 130 -9.63 -10.38 17.40
C VAL A 130 -9.51 -10.68 15.89
N GLN A 131 -9.37 -9.68 15.06
CA GLN A 131 -9.17 -9.88 13.60
C GLN A 131 -7.89 -10.66 13.32
N GLN A 132 -6.79 -10.37 14.01
CA GLN A 132 -5.55 -11.15 13.92
C GLN A 132 -5.79 -12.62 14.29
N GLU A 133 -6.52 -12.90 15.37
CA GLU A 133 -6.83 -14.28 15.77
C GLU A 133 -7.69 -15.00 14.74
N VAL A 134 -8.68 -14.34 14.17
CA VAL A 134 -9.51 -14.88 13.07
C VAL A 134 -8.62 -15.26 11.87
N ARG A 135 -7.72 -14.39 11.43
CA ARG A 135 -6.81 -14.68 10.31
C ARG A 135 -5.86 -15.84 10.60
N LYS A 136 -5.44 -15.98 11.85
CA LYS A 136 -4.64 -17.12 12.28
C LYS A 136 -5.41 -18.44 12.17
N LEU A 137 -6.67 -18.45 12.62
CA LEU A 137 -7.55 -19.63 12.49
C LEU A 137 -7.85 -19.96 11.02
N GLU A 138 -8.09 -18.96 10.17
CA GLU A 138 -8.26 -19.13 8.73
C GLU A 138 -7.03 -19.78 8.08
N LEU A 139 -5.82 -19.36 8.47
CA LEU A 139 -4.58 -19.98 8.00
C LEU A 139 -4.52 -21.47 8.42
N GLU A 140 -4.81 -21.78 9.68
CA GLU A 140 -4.80 -23.16 10.17
C GLU A 140 -5.85 -24.03 9.47
N MET A 141 -7.02 -23.48 9.12
CA MET A 141 -8.03 -24.18 8.32
C MET A 141 -7.53 -24.44 6.91
N THR A 142 -6.97 -23.43 6.24
CA THR A 142 -6.42 -23.55 4.89
C THR A 142 -5.27 -24.58 4.83
N GLU A 143 -4.44 -24.66 5.87
CA GLU A 143 -3.36 -25.66 5.95
C GLU A 143 -3.89 -27.11 6.05
N LYS A 144 -5.08 -27.31 6.62
CA LYS A 144 -5.73 -28.62 6.72
C LYS A 144 -6.49 -29.02 5.47
N ASP A 145 -6.91 -28.03 4.67
CA ASP A 145 -7.68 -28.24 3.45
C ASP A 145 -6.79 -28.51 2.21
N VAL A 146 -5.48 -28.30 2.31
CA VAL A 146 -4.48 -28.57 1.27
C VAL A 146 -3.91 -29.98 1.38
#